data_84100e9d4469a346931c3b1b494e9e3b
#
_entry.id   84100e9d4469a346931c3b1b494e9e3b
#
_cell.length_a   1.000
_cell.length_b   1.000
_cell.length_c   1.000
_cell.angle_alpha   90.00
_cell.angle_beta   90.00
_cell.angle_gamma   90.00
#
_symmetry.space_group_name_H-M   'P 1'
#
loop_
_entity.id
_entity.type
_entity.pdbx_description
1 polymer ?
#
loop_
_entity_poly.entity_id
_entity_poly.type
_entity_poly.pdbx_seq_one_letter_code
_entity_poly.pdbx_strand_id
1 'polypeptide(L)'
;DTIFEQVKKLCPGTILRFRLQPDNGQKRRECFSYWSIKESYQKGIADPVTDFSQAKAELKAILQKSVKSRMEADVPLGTFLSGGYDSSLMTAMAQEASEAPVKTFSIGFEEKQYDESGYASAVAKHLGTQHTEEIIREKQMLELVESIPQYFDEPMADSSEIPTMLVSALARKQVTVALSGDGGDEFFCGYQMYQKLGQAQKLDAAGALIYGISQLPGLKQANLLGRLPFSVRTIAQNRDKRYKTQLCSDKYLAC
;
A
#
# COMPACT_ATOMS: atom_id res chain seq x y z
N ASP A 1 16.54 -4.31 2.88
CA ASP A 1 17.31 -5.36 2.19
C ASP A 1 16.75 -5.57 0.80
N THR A 2 17.55 -6.19 -0.08
CA THR A 2 17.17 -6.60 -1.43
C THR A 2 17.38 -8.10 -1.58
N ILE A 3 17.02 -8.67 -2.73
CA ILE A 3 17.37 -10.06 -3.06
C ILE A 3 18.87 -10.22 -3.37
N PHE A 4 19.59 -9.12 -3.55
CA PHE A 4 21.03 -9.10 -3.86
C PHE A 4 21.85 -8.89 -2.60
N GLU A 5 22.86 -9.72 -2.36
CA GLU A 5 23.64 -9.75 -1.11
C GLU A 5 24.32 -8.40 -0.77
N GLN A 6 24.83 -7.69 -1.77
CA GLN A 6 25.58 -6.45 -1.56
C GLN A 6 24.80 -5.18 -1.88
N VAL A 7 23.52 -5.30 -2.24
CA VAL A 7 22.65 -4.18 -2.58
C VAL A 7 21.65 -3.95 -1.45
N LYS A 8 21.51 -2.70 -1.02
CA LYS A 8 20.58 -2.32 0.04
C LYS A 8 19.64 -1.23 -0.44
N LYS A 9 18.38 -1.32 -0.07
CA LYS A 9 17.41 -0.24 -0.27
C LYS A 9 17.72 0.89 0.71
N LEU A 10 17.63 2.12 0.25
CA LEU A 10 17.65 3.28 1.13
C LEU A 10 16.39 3.27 1.99
N CYS A 11 16.53 3.57 3.28
CA CYS A 11 15.38 3.64 4.17
C CYS A 11 14.42 4.75 3.73
N PRO A 12 13.08 4.51 3.79
CA PRO A 12 12.09 5.54 3.49
C PRO A 12 12.31 6.81 4.33
N GLY A 13 12.10 7.99 3.72
CA GLY A 13 12.27 9.27 4.41
C GLY A 13 13.72 9.66 4.68
N THR A 14 14.71 9.04 3.99
CA THR A 14 16.13 9.35 4.15
C THR A 14 16.76 9.85 2.86
N ILE A 15 17.83 10.60 3.00
CA ILE A 15 18.69 11.08 1.90
C ILE A 15 20.10 10.56 2.13
N LEU A 16 20.67 9.95 1.10
CA LEU A 16 22.06 9.53 1.08
C LEU A 16 22.87 10.50 0.21
N ARG A 17 23.82 11.20 0.82
CA ARG A 17 24.71 12.15 0.15
C ARG A 17 26.09 11.55 -0.04
N PHE A 18 26.58 11.55 -1.26
CA PHE A 18 27.96 11.20 -1.59
C PHE A 18 28.76 12.46 -1.95
N ARG A 19 29.93 12.64 -1.34
CA ARG A 19 30.90 13.64 -1.78
C ARG A 19 31.88 12.99 -2.74
N LEU A 20 31.92 13.50 -3.98
CA LEU A 20 32.79 12.98 -5.05
C LEU A 20 34.21 13.54 -4.99
N GLN A 21 34.44 14.66 -4.28
CA GLN A 21 35.77 15.20 -4.10
C GLN A 21 36.43 14.53 -2.89
N PRO A 22 37.57 13.89 -3.05
CA PRO A 22 38.29 13.27 -1.96
C PRO A 22 39.12 14.32 -1.19
N ASP A 23 38.64 14.74 -0.04
CA ASP A 23 39.58 15.14 1.02
C ASP A 23 40.28 13.85 1.45
N ASN A 24 41.55 13.70 1.05
CA ASN A 24 42.43 12.58 1.43
C ASN A 24 42.01 11.16 1.03
N GLY A 25 41.30 10.99 -0.09
CA GLY A 25 40.99 9.66 -0.67
C GLY A 25 39.87 8.87 0.02
N GLN A 26 39.23 9.40 1.04
CA GLN A 26 38.08 8.75 1.67
C GLN A 26 36.76 9.21 1.05
N LYS A 27 36.03 8.28 0.44
CA LYS A 27 34.64 8.51 0.00
C LYS A 27 33.78 8.77 1.24
N ARG A 28 33.37 10.00 1.46
CA ARG A 28 32.50 10.35 2.58
C ARG A 28 31.03 10.19 2.14
N ARG A 29 30.33 9.27 2.76
CA ARG A 29 28.88 9.13 2.64
C ARG A 29 28.20 9.63 3.91
N GLU A 30 27.12 10.37 3.76
CA GLU A 30 26.31 10.90 4.85
C GLU A 30 24.85 10.46 4.59
N CYS A 31 24.21 9.85 5.58
CA CYS A 31 22.79 9.48 5.52
C CYS A 31 22.06 10.26 6.61
N PHE A 32 20.97 10.93 6.24
CA PHE A 32 20.13 11.66 7.18
C PHE A 32 18.65 11.48 6.86
N SER A 33 17.83 11.37 7.91
CA SER A 33 16.38 11.28 7.80
C SER A 33 15.77 12.67 7.74
N TYR A 34 14.84 12.89 6.82
CA TYR A 34 14.04 14.11 6.73
C TYR A 34 12.58 13.87 7.14
N TRP A 35 12.14 12.62 7.21
CA TRP A 35 10.80 12.24 7.61
C TRP A 35 10.78 10.81 8.17
N SER A 36 9.87 10.56 9.11
CA SER A 36 9.68 9.25 9.73
C SER A 36 8.20 9.01 9.99
N ILE A 37 7.67 7.91 9.47
CA ILE A 37 6.30 7.47 9.76
C ILE A 37 6.09 7.20 11.25
N LYS A 38 7.10 6.66 11.93
CA LYS A 38 7.07 6.38 13.37
C LYS A 38 6.88 7.66 14.19
N GLU A 39 7.65 8.70 13.87
CA GLU A 39 7.53 10.00 14.55
C GLU A 39 6.19 10.67 14.27
N SER A 40 5.70 10.59 13.01
CA SER A 40 4.40 11.13 12.64
C SER A 40 3.26 10.42 13.39
N TYR A 41 3.34 9.09 13.50
CA TYR A 41 2.38 8.29 14.27
C TYR A 41 2.42 8.60 15.77
N GLN A 42 3.63 8.72 16.36
CA GLN A 42 3.77 9.08 17.77
C GLN A 42 3.22 10.47 18.08
N LYS A 43 3.44 11.45 17.20
CA LYS A 43 2.84 12.79 17.31
C LYS A 43 1.31 12.73 17.27
N GLY A 44 0.74 11.97 16.33
CA GLY A 44 -0.71 11.81 16.22
C GLY A 44 -1.36 11.14 17.43
N ILE A 45 -0.66 10.17 18.07
CA ILE A 45 -1.15 9.56 19.32
C ILE A 45 -1.05 10.53 20.49
N ALA A 46 0.00 11.34 20.56
CA ALA A 46 0.20 12.29 21.65
C ALA A 46 -0.82 13.43 21.62
N ASP A 47 -1.31 13.81 20.44
CA ASP A 47 -2.30 14.88 20.25
C ASP A 47 -3.35 14.42 19.20
N PRO A 48 -4.28 13.53 19.58
CA PRO A 48 -5.25 12.97 18.66
C PRO A 48 -6.40 13.94 18.38
N VAL A 49 -6.74 14.10 17.11
CA VAL A 49 -7.98 14.78 16.70
C VAL A 49 -9.16 13.86 17.01
N THR A 50 -9.98 14.21 17.99
CA THR A 50 -11.09 13.37 18.47
C THR A 50 -12.44 13.73 17.86
N ASP A 51 -12.61 14.96 17.38
CA ASP A 51 -13.81 15.37 16.68
C ASP A 51 -13.78 14.91 15.22
N PHE A 52 -14.79 14.15 14.80
CA PHE A 52 -14.86 13.60 13.45
C PHE A 52 -14.98 14.67 12.37
N SER A 53 -15.75 15.73 12.63
CA SER A 53 -15.98 16.80 11.65
C SER A 53 -14.71 17.61 11.42
N GLN A 54 -13.98 17.89 12.50
CA GLN A 54 -12.67 18.51 12.43
C GLN A 54 -11.66 17.63 11.66
N ALA A 55 -11.54 16.35 12.04
CA ALA A 55 -10.65 15.41 11.39
C ALA A 55 -10.92 15.30 9.88
N LYS A 56 -12.20 15.23 9.49
CA LYS A 56 -12.61 15.20 8.08
C LYS A 56 -12.22 16.47 7.33
N ALA A 57 -12.41 17.63 7.93
CA ALA A 57 -12.08 18.91 7.30
C ALA A 57 -10.57 19.08 7.12
N GLU A 58 -9.79 18.77 8.15
CA GLU A 58 -8.33 18.83 8.11
C GLU A 58 -7.76 17.83 7.11
N LEU A 59 -8.24 16.58 7.12
CA LEU A 59 -7.83 15.55 6.17
C LEU A 59 -8.12 16.00 4.73
N LYS A 60 -9.33 16.52 4.45
CA LYS A 60 -9.68 17.04 3.13
C LYS A 60 -8.68 18.11 2.69
N ALA A 61 -8.38 19.08 3.54
CA ALA A 61 -7.45 20.16 3.20
C ALA A 61 -6.03 19.66 2.91
N ILE A 62 -5.54 18.69 3.71
CA ILE A 62 -4.23 18.07 3.52
C ILE A 62 -4.17 17.31 2.19
N LEU A 63 -5.18 16.49 1.90
CA LEU A 63 -5.24 15.70 0.66
C LEU A 63 -5.37 16.61 -0.57
N GLN A 64 -6.22 17.64 -0.54
CA GLN A 64 -6.34 18.62 -1.62
C GLN A 64 -5.01 19.32 -1.90
N LYS A 65 -4.30 19.78 -0.86
CA LYS A 65 -2.97 20.37 -1.01
C LYS A 65 -1.97 19.37 -1.58
N SER A 66 -2.01 18.12 -1.12
CA SER A 66 -1.12 17.07 -1.59
C SER A 66 -1.35 16.74 -3.07
N VAL A 67 -2.59 16.57 -3.49
CA VAL A 67 -2.94 16.30 -4.90
C VAL A 67 -2.58 17.50 -5.77
N LYS A 68 -3.01 18.71 -5.39
CA LYS A 68 -2.74 19.93 -6.15
C LYS A 68 -1.25 20.13 -6.40
N SER A 69 -0.40 19.95 -5.38
CA SER A 69 1.06 20.09 -5.54
C SER A 69 1.69 19.08 -6.49
N ARG A 70 1.06 17.91 -6.69
CA ARG A 70 1.52 16.86 -7.60
C ARG A 70 0.97 17.01 -9.01
N MET A 71 0.00 17.89 -9.20
CA MET A 71 -0.55 18.21 -10.52
C MET A 71 0.26 19.31 -11.24
N GLU A 72 1.17 19.98 -10.54
CA GLU A 72 2.12 20.91 -11.15
C GLU A 72 3.18 20.10 -11.89
N ALA A 73 3.06 19.99 -13.20
CA ALA A 73 3.94 19.18 -14.04
C ALA A 73 4.17 19.86 -15.40
N ASP A 74 5.39 19.77 -15.91
CA ASP A 74 5.76 20.27 -17.25
C ASP A 74 5.37 19.29 -18.38
N VAL A 75 4.67 18.22 -18.05
CA VAL A 75 4.27 17.16 -18.97
C VAL A 75 2.80 16.79 -18.77
N PRO A 76 2.13 16.18 -19.76
CA PRO A 76 0.76 15.72 -19.62
C PRO A 76 0.62 14.75 -18.43
N LEU A 77 -0.36 15.01 -17.57
CA LEU A 77 -0.66 14.27 -16.36
C LEU A 77 -2.06 13.66 -16.44
N GLY A 78 -2.23 12.50 -15.78
CA GLY A 78 -3.51 11.82 -15.62
C GLY A 78 -3.60 11.12 -14.28
N THR A 79 -4.65 10.30 -14.10
CA THR A 79 -4.86 9.52 -12.89
C THR A 79 -5.25 8.08 -13.23
N PHE A 80 -4.83 7.12 -12.40
CA PHE A 80 -5.38 5.77 -12.43
C PHE A 80 -6.69 5.75 -11.65
N LEU A 81 -7.72 5.17 -12.23
CA LEU A 81 -9.07 5.13 -11.67
C LEU A 81 -9.60 3.71 -11.71
N SER A 82 -9.61 3.02 -10.56
CA SER A 82 -10.19 1.68 -10.41
C SER A 82 -11.67 1.70 -10.04
N GLY A 83 -12.21 2.86 -9.62
CA GLY A 83 -13.55 2.95 -9.05
C GLY A 83 -13.63 2.65 -7.55
N GLY A 84 -12.52 2.22 -6.92
CA GLY A 84 -12.37 2.11 -5.47
C GLY A 84 -12.36 3.49 -4.79
N TYR A 85 -12.54 3.52 -3.46
CA TYR A 85 -12.64 4.77 -2.70
C TYR A 85 -11.42 5.68 -2.87
N ASP A 86 -10.22 5.13 -2.77
CA ASP A 86 -8.97 5.92 -2.76
C ASP A 86 -8.69 6.54 -4.12
N SER A 87 -8.74 5.75 -5.19
CA SER A 87 -8.55 6.24 -6.56
C SER A 87 -9.62 7.24 -6.98
N SER A 88 -10.88 7.02 -6.55
CA SER A 88 -12.00 7.91 -6.84
C SER A 88 -11.86 9.25 -6.10
N LEU A 89 -11.48 9.22 -4.82
CA LEU A 89 -11.26 10.43 -4.02
C LEU A 89 -10.10 11.25 -4.58
N MET A 90 -8.98 10.60 -4.89
CA MET A 90 -7.80 11.23 -5.46
C MET A 90 -8.14 11.86 -6.82
N THR A 91 -8.86 11.14 -7.69
CA THR A 91 -9.30 11.64 -8.99
C THR A 91 -10.26 12.83 -8.86
N ALA A 92 -11.20 12.78 -7.91
CA ALA A 92 -12.12 13.89 -7.63
C ALA A 92 -11.36 15.15 -7.21
N MET A 93 -10.37 15.03 -6.33
CA MET A 93 -9.52 16.15 -5.92
C MET A 93 -8.66 16.68 -7.07
N ALA A 94 -8.17 15.79 -7.94
CA ALA A 94 -7.44 16.19 -9.13
C ALA A 94 -8.34 16.97 -10.10
N GLN A 95 -9.59 16.51 -10.31
CA GLN A 95 -10.55 17.21 -11.16
C GLN A 95 -10.98 18.56 -10.56
N GLU A 96 -11.18 18.63 -9.23
CA GLU A 96 -11.47 19.89 -8.53
C GLU A 96 -10.34 20.92 -8.68
N ALA A 97 -9.08 20.45 -8.75
CA ALA A 97 -7.90 21.30 -8.90
C ALA A 97 -7.56 21.65 -10.38
N SER A 98 -8.26 21.06 -11.35
CA SER A 98 -8.00 21.24 -12.80
C SER A 98 -9.11 22.04 -13.47
N GLU A 99 -8.73 22.98 -14.34
CA GLU A 99 -9.68 23.73 -15.19
C GLU A 99 -10.18 22.91 -16.39
N ALA A 100 -9.44 21.88 -16.79
CA ALA A 100 -9.78 20.99 -17.89
C ALA A 100 -10.12 19.57 -17.40
N PRO A 101 -10.87 18.76 -18.17
CA PRO A 101 -11.10 17.37 -17.83
C PRO A 101 -9.80 16.60 -17.61
N VAL A 102 -9.62 16.03 -16.42
CA VAL A 102 -8.46 15.20 -16.09
C VAL A 102 -8.52 13.90 -16.89
N LYS A 103 -7.40 13.48 -17.46
CA LYS A 103 -7.30 12.18 -18.13
C LYS A 103 -7.28 11.07 -17.09
N THR A 104 -8.18 10.11 -17.21
CA THR A 104 -8.27 8.97 -16.28
C THR A 104 -8.11 7.66 -17.04
N PHE A 105 -7.47 6.69 -16.42
CA PHE A 105 -7.15 5.41 -17.05
C PHE A 105 -7.56 4.26 -16.15
N SER A 106 -8.22 3.27 -16.73
CA SER A 106 -8.54 2.00 -16.09
C SER A 106 -8.31 0.83 -17.03
N ILE A 107 -8.15 -0.35 -16.45
CA ILE A 107 -8.25 -1.62 -17.15
C ILE A 107 -9.44 -2.39 -16.60
N GLY A 108 -10.15 -3.08 -17.49
CA GLY A 108 -11.17 -4.05 -17.13
C GLY A 108 -10.74 -5.44 -17.56
N PHE A 109 -11.50 -6.45 -17.15
CA PHE A 109 -11.24 -7.85 -17.48
C PHE A 109 -12.47 -8.49 -18.11
N GLU A 110 -12.25 -9.41 -19.05
CA GLU A 110 -13.38 -10.19 -19.62
C GLU A 110 -14.09 -11.01 -18.54
N GLU A 111 -13.37 -11.47 -17.51
CA GLU A 111 -13.90 -12.20 -16.37
C GLU A 111 -14.60 -11.27 -15.39
N LYS A 112 -15.92 -11.28 -15.41
CA LYS A 112 -16.79 -10.38 -14.61
C LYS A 112 -16.51 -10.38 -13.11
N GLN A 113 -15.96 -11.45 -12.56
CA GLN A 113 -15.64 -11.53 -11.12
C GLN A 113 -14.46 -10.66 -10.71
N TYR A 114 -13.62 -10.23 -11.65
CA TYR A 114 -12.45 -9.38 -11.45
C TYR A 114 -12.60 -8.01 -12.12
N ASP A 115 -13.71 -7.80 -12.84
CA ASP A 115 -13.92 -6.57 -13.59
C ASP A 115 -14.57 -5.49 -12.74
N GLU A 116 -13.78 -4.45 -12.44
CA GLU A 116 -14.21 -3.24 -11.74
C GLU A 116 -14.40 -2.04 -12.69
N SER A 117 -14.24 -2.23 -14.00
CA SER A 117 -14.29 -1.15 -14.99
C SER A 117 -15.60 -0.37 -14.98
N GLY A 118 -16.72 -1.07 -14.70
CA GLY A 118 -18.03 -0.43 -14.57
C GLY A 118 -18.10 0.63 -13.46
N TYR A 119 -17.40 0.43 -12.35
CA TYR A 119 -17.30 1.42 -11.26
C TYR A 119 -16.41 2.59 -11.68
N ALA A 120 -15.27 2.31 -12.30
CA ALA A 120 -14.37 3.34 -12.80
C ALA A 120 -15.07 4.25 -13.82
N SER A 121 -15.78 3.66 -14.77
CA SER A 121 -16.53 4.38 -15.80
C SER A 121 -17.66 5.24 -15.21
N ALA A 122 -18.38 4.72 -14.18
CA ALA A 122 -19.42 5.50 -13.50
C ALA A 122 -18.85 6.72 -12.75
N VAL A 123 -17.72 6.54 -12.04
CA VAL A 123 -17.02 7.64 -11.35
C VAL A 123 -16.49 8.66 -12.36
N ALA A 124 -15.84 8.21 -13.44
CA ALA A 124 -15.32 9.08 -14.49
C ALA A 124 -16.41 9.95 -15.11
N LYS A 125 -17.56 9.33 -15.40
CA LYS A 125 -18.74 10.05 -15.93
C LYS A 125 -19.27 11.07 -14.92
N HIS A 126 -19.34 10.72 -13.65
CA HIS A 126 -19.82 11.62 -12.59
C HIS A 126 -18.91 12.83 -12.41
N LEU A 127 -17.59 12.62 -12.48
CA LEU A 127 -16.59 13.67 -12.31
C LEU A 127 -16.35 14.49 -13.59
N GLY A 128 -16.83 14.03 -14.75
CA GLY A 128 -16.61 14.68 -16.02
C GLY A 128 -15.16 14.57 -16.53
N THR A 129 -14.46 13.50 -16.20
CA THR A 129 -13.08 13.25 -16.63
C THR A 129 -13.01 12.73 -18.06
N GLN A 130 -11.85 12.86 -18.69
CA GLN A 130 -11.56 12.23 -19.99
C GLN A 130 -11.07 10.80 -19.74
N HIS A 131 -12.01 9.86 -19.71
CA HIS A 131 -11.73 8.48 -19.34
C HIS A 131 -11.31 7.62 -20.54
N THR A 132 -10.26 6.81 -20.32
CA THR A 132 -9.79 5.79 -21.26
C THR A 132 -9.73 4.45 -20.55
N GLU A 133 -10.45 3.48 -21.09
CA GLU A 133 -10.55 2.11 -20.55
C GLU A 133 -10.07 1.11 -21.60
N GLU A 134 -9.39 0.06 -21.17
CA GLU A 134 -9.03 -1.08 -22.01
C GLU A 134 -9.43 -2.39 -21.31
N ILE A 135 -10.19 -3.23 -22.00
CA ILE A 135 -10.59 -4.56 -21.52
C ILE A 135 -9.50 -5.56 -21.88
N ILE A 136 -8.96 -6.20 -20.86
CA ILE A 136 -7.81 -7.10 -20.96
C ILE A 136 -8.29 -8.55 -20.98
N ARG A 137 -7.67 -9.36 -21.85
CA ARG A 137 -7.88 -10.81 -21.94
C ARG A 137 -6.80 -11.55 -21.17
N GLU A 138 -7.15 -12.70 -20.60
CA GLU A 138 -6.21 -13.57 -19.89
C GLU A 138 -4.92 -13.83 -20.69
N LYS A 139 -5.05 -14.08 -21.99
CA LYS A 139 -3.91 -14.30 -22.88
C LYS A 139 -2.91 -13.13 -22.87
N GLN A 140 -3.40 -11.89 -22.86
CA GLN A 140 -2.54 -10.70 -22.84
C GLN A 140 -1.76 -10.61 -21.51
N MET A 141 -2.37 -11.01 -20.39
CA MET A 141 -1.69 -11.08 -19.09
C MET A 141 -0.58 -12.13 -19.09
N LEU A 142 -0.84 -13.32 -19.63
CA LEU A 142 0.14 -14.40 -19.72
C LEU A 142 1.35 -14.02 -20.59
N GLU A 143 1.13 -13.30 -21.68
CA GLU A 143 2.20 -12.83 -22.56
C GLU A 143 3.14 -11.81 -21.85
N LEU A 144 2.65 -11.11 -20.82
CA LEU A 144 3.47 -10.16 -20.06
C LEU A 144 4.34 -10.82 -19.00
N VAL A 145 4.03 -12.04 -18.56
CA VAL A 145 4.77 -12.71 -17.47
C VAL A 145 6.28 -12.81 -17.79
N GLU A 146 6.63 -13.14 -19.03
CA GLU A 146 8.03 -13.25 -19.44
C GLU A 146 8.76 -11.88 -19.47
N SER A 147 8.02 -10.79 -19.53
CA SER A 147 8.57 -9.44 -19.57
C SER A 147 8.76 -8.82 -18.17
N ILE A 148 8.18 -9.39 -17.12
CA ILE A 148 8.26 -8.88 -15.75
C ILE A 148 9.68 -8.52 -15.31
N PRO A 149 10.72 -9.38 -15.52
CA PRO A 149 12.09 -9.06 -15.11
C PRO A 149 12.74 -7.88 -15.86
N GLN A 150 12.10 -7.40 -16.94
CA GLN A 150 12.58 -6.21 -17.68
C GLN A 150 12.08 -4.91 -17.04
N TYR A 151 11.02 -4.96 -16.25
CA TYR A 151 10.37 -3.79 -15.63
C TYR A 151 10.59 -3.70 -14.12
N PHE A 152 10.84 -4.82 -13.46
CA PHE A 152 11.02 -4.90 -12.01
C PHE A 152 12.41 -5.44 -11.67
N ASP A 153 13.09 -4.77 -10.75
CA ASP A 153 14.45 -5.14 -10.31
C ASP A 153 14.45 -6.37 -9.38
N GLU A 154 13.32 -6.67 -8.78
CA GLU A 154 13.15 -7.79 -7.84
C GLU A 154 11.78 -8.46 -8.07
N PRO A 155 11.66 -9.78 -7.82
CA PRO A 155 10.36 -10.43 -7.82
C PRO A 155 9.41 -9.77 -6.82
N MET A 156 8.24 -9.39 -7.27
CA MET A 156 7.19 -8.82 -6.45
C MET A 156 6.09 -9.87 -6.26
N ALA A 157 5.76 -10.21 -5.01
CA ALA A 157 4.74 -11.21 -4.69
C ALA A 157 3.36 -10.53 -4.52
N ASP A 158 2.96 -9.75 -5.53
CA ASP A 158 1.69 -9.03 -5.55
C ASP A 158 0.95 -9.27 -6.88
N SER A 159 -0.33 -9.61 -6.80
CA SER A 159 -1.16 -9.85 -7.98
C SER A 159 -1.45 -8.60 -8.81
N SER A 160 -1.20 -7.41 -8.26
CA SER A 160 -1.37 -6.13 -8.96
C SER A 160 -0.24 -5.80 -9.93
N GLU A 161 0.83 -6.58 -9.97
CA GLU A 161 2.02 -6.33 -10.81
C GLU A 161 1.66 -6.21 -12.29
N ILE A 162 1.01 -7.24 -12.85
CA ILE A 162 0.59 -7.24 -14.25
C ILE A 162 -0.49 -6.17 -14.55
N PRO A 163 -1.57 -6.03 -13.76
CA PRO A 163 -2.50 -4.92 -13.89
C PRO A 163 -1.84 -3.54 -13.92
N THR A 164 -0.85 -3.31 -13.06
CA THR A 164 -0.11 -2.04 -13.01
C THR A 164 0.71 -1.79 -14.27
N MET A 165 1.36 -2.83 -14.82
CA MET A 165 2.05 -2.75 -16.10
C MET A 165 1.10 -2.36 -17.24
N LEU A 166 -0.06 -2.99 -17.30
CA LEU A 166 -1.07 -2.75 -18.34
C LEU A 166 -1.66 -1.35 -18.28
N VAL A 167 -2.12 -0.91 -17.11
CA VAL A 167 -2.68 0.44 -16.97
C VAL A 167 -1.61 1.52 -17.21
N SER A 168 -0.37 1.27 -16.82
CA SER A 168 0.75 2.17 -17.09
C SER A 168 1.06 2.27 -18.59
N ALA A 169 1.03 1.15 -19.31
CA ALA A 169 1.21 1.12 -20.75
C ALA A 169 0.07 1.85 -21.48
N LEU A 170 -1.18 1.69 -21.02
CA LEU A 170 -2.34 2.41 -21.53
C LEU A 170 -2.17 3.92 -21.33
N ALA A 171 -1.87 4.34 -20.11
CA ALA A 171 -1.71 5.75 -19.75
C ALA A 171 -0.55 6.40 -20.51
N ARG A 172 0.56 5.68 -20.72
CA ARG A 172 1.75 6.18 -21.40
C ARG A 172 1.47 6.62 -22.85
N LYS A 173 0.43 6.11 -23.47
CA LYS A 173 -0.01 6.54 -24.80
C LYS A 173 -0.46 8.02 -24.82
N GLN A 174 -0.86 8.58 -23.68
CA GLN A 174 -1.49 9.91 -23.59
C GLN A 174 -0.89 10.84 -22.53
N VAL A 175 -0.23 10.30 -21.52
CA VAL A 175 0.37 11.06 -20.42
C VAL A 175 1.76 10.54 -20.09
N THR A 176 2.54 11.37 -19.42
CA THR A 176 3.88 11.00 -18.94
C THR A 176 3.88 10.69 -17.44
N VAL A 177 2.96 11.29 -16.70
CA VAL A 177 2.80 11.11 -15.27
C VAL A 177 1.36 10.70 -14.98
N ALA A 178 1.18 9.72 -14.09
CA ALA A 178 -0.12 9.36 -13.55
C ALA A 178 -0.09 9.37 -12.04
N LEU A 179 -1.12 9.92 -11.42
CA LEU A 179 -1.35 9.81 -9.98
C LEU A 179 -2.16 8.55 -9.69
N SER A 180 -1.90 7.91 -8.56
CA SER A 180 -2.62 6.72 -8.08
C SER A 180 -3.19 6.92 -6.68
N GLY A 181 -4.08 6.02 -6.26
CA GLY A 181 -4.63 5.95 -4.90
C GLY A 181 -3.75 5.18 -3.92
N ASP A 182 -2.54 4.77 -4.31
CA ASP A 182 -1.64 3.95 -3.49
C ASP A 182 -1.32 4.60 -2.16
N GLY A 183 -1.27 3.78 -1.11
CA GLY A 183 -1.07 4.23 0.26
C GLY A 183 -2.39 4.51 1.02
N GLY A 184 -3.54 4.54 0.36
CA GLY A 184 -4.83 4.77 0.99
C GLY A 184 -5.16 3.69 2.01
N ASP A 185 -5.13 2.44 1.60
CA ASP A 185 -5.40 1.29 2.47
C ASP A 185 -4.44 1.18 3.65
N GLU A 186 -3.17 1.52 3.46
CA GLU A 186 -2.14 1.51 4.50
C GLU A 186 -2.40 2.57 5.58
N PHE A 187 -2.75 3.78 5.16
CA PHE A 187 -2.98 4.90 6.10
C PHE A 187 -4.36 4.86 6.75
N PHE A 188 -5.38 4.37 6.04
CA PHE A 188 -6.77 4.41 6.50
C PHE A 188 -7.34 3.03 6.84
N CYS A 189 -6.49 2.02 6.96
CA CYS A 189 -6.88 0.65 7.36
C CYS A 189 -7.93 0.02 6.42
N GLY A 190 -7.81 0.24 5.11
CA GLY A 190 -8.74 -0.26 4.10
C GLY A 190 -8.70 -1.78 3.94
N TYR A 191 -7.54 -2.42 4.14
CA TYR A 191 -7.42 -3.88 4.01
C TYR A 191 -8.21 -4.65 5.07
N GLN A 192 -8.93 -5.67 4.64
CA GLN A 192 -9.69 -6.56 5.54
C GLN A 192 -8.82 -7.20 6.65
N MET A 193 -7.51 -7.34 6.41
CA MET A 193 -6.59 -7.88 7.41
C MET A 193 -6.52 -7.01 8.67
N TYR A 194 -6.66 -5.69 8.58
CA TYR A 194 -6.68 -4.81 9.75
C TYR A 194 -7.89 -5.06 10.63
N GLN A 195 -9.07 -5.30 10.03
CA GLN A 195 -10.29 -5.66 10.76
C GLN A 195 -10.12 -7.01 11.48
N LYS A 196 -9.52 -8.00 10.79
CA LYS A 196 -9.21 -9.31 11.37
C LYS A 196 -8.20 -9.21 12.51
N LEU A 197 -7.19 -8.33 12.40
CA LEU A 197 -6.23 -8.06 13.48
C LEU A 197 -6.90 -7.44 14.71
N GLY A 198 -7.80 -6.48 14.53
CA GLY A 198 -8.57 -5.90 15.63
C GLY A 198 -9.45 -6.93 16.35
N GLN A 199 -10.06 -7.85 15.61
CA GLN A 199 -10.79 -8.98 16.20
C GLN A 199 -9.85 -9.97 16.91
N ALA A 200 -8.69 -10.26 16.32
CA ALA A 200 -7.70 -11.14 16.92
C ALA A 200 -7.14 -10.60 18.24
N GLN A 201 -6.95 -9.29 18.35
CA GLN A 201 -6.52 -8.65 19.62
C GLN A 201 -7.56 -8.82 20.74
N LYS A 202 -8.85 -8.71 20.41
CA LYS A 202 -9.93 -9.00 21.39
C LYS A 202 -9.95 -10.45 21.82
N LEU A 203 -9.49 -11.37 20.96
CA LEU A 203 -9.41 -12.81 21.23
C LEU A 203 -8.07 -13.24 21.87
N ASP A 204 -7.09 -12.34 21.96
CA ASP A 204 -5.74 -12.69 22.47
C ASP A 204 -5.75 -13.14 23.94
N ALA A 205 -6.61 -12.55 24.77
CA ALA A 205 -6.79 -12.98 26.15
C ALA A 205 -7.41 -14.40 26.20
N ALA A 206 -8.45 -14.65 25.40
CA ALA A 206 -9.06 -15.98 25.29
C ALA A 206 -8.10 -16.99 24.66
N GLY A 207 -7.34 -16.61 23.64
CA GLY A 207 -6.31 -17.45 22.99
C GLY A 207 -5.19 -17.82 23.94
N ALA A 208 -4.76 -16.90 24.82
CA ALA A 208 -3.77 -17.17 25.87
C ALA A 208 -4.28 -18.18 26.90
N LEU A 209 -5.55 -18.06 27.30
CA LEU A 209 -6.19 -19.01 28.22
C LEU A 209 -6.30 -20.40 27.58
N ILE A 210 -6.80 -20.48 26.34
CA ILE A 210 -6.94 -21.74 25.60
C ILE A 210 -5.57 -22.41 25.42
N TYR A 211 -4.53 -21.65 25.05
CA TYR A 211 -3.18 -22.17 24.92
C TYR A 211 -2.65 -22.68 26.26
N GLY A 212 -2.80 -21.89 27.34
CA GLY A 212 -2.39 -22.32 28.70
C GLY A 212 -3.07 -23.61 29.12
N ILE A 213 -4.38 -23.73 28.96
CA ILE A 213 -5.14 -24.94 29.26
C ILE A 213 -4.65 -26.13 28.40
N SER A 214 -4.37 -25.93 27.13
CA SER A 214 -3.90 -27.00 26.24
C SER A 214 -2.53 -27.55 26.58
N GLN A 215 -1.73 -26.85 27.40
CA GLN A 215 -0.41 -27.29 27.87
C GLN A 215 -0.48 -28.13 29.15
N LEU A 216 -1.65 -28.24 29.80
CA LEU A 216 -1.80 -29.09 30.99
C LEU A 216 -1.53 -30.55 30.64
N PRO A 217 -0.90 -31.30 31.57
CA PRO A 217 -0.65 -32.73 31.41
C PRO A 217 -1.90 -33.49 31.02
N GLY A 218 -2.16 -34.30 30.31
CA GLY A 218 -3.40 -34.99 29.90
C GLY A 218 -4.13 -34.30 28.73
N LEU A 219 -4.27 -32.98 28.70
CA LEU A 219 -4.90 -32.25 27.61
C LEU A 219 -3.95 -32.06 26.44
N LYS A 220 -2.65 -31.97 26.69
CA LYS A 220 -1.59 -31.96 25.67
C LYS A 220 -1.56 -33.30 24.91
N GLN A 221 -1.74 -34.43 25.61
CA GLN A 221 -1.83 -35.76 24.99
C GLN A 221 -3.10 -35.93 24.15
N ALA A 222 -4.22 -35.29 24.54
CA ALA A 222 -5.48 -35.33 23.81
C ALA A 222 -5.52 -34.48 22.54
N ASN A 223 -4.40 -33.78 22.20
CA ASN A 223 -4.29 -32.87 21.04
C ASN A 223 -5.43 -31.88 20.92
N LEU A 224 -5.81 -31.24 22.05
CA LEU A 224 -6.95 -30.32 22.13
C LEU A 224 -6.85 -29.20 21.08
N LEU A 225 -5.65 -28.64 20.89
CA LEU A 225 -5.42 -27.59 19.89
C LEU A 225 -5.72 -28.06 18.45
N GLY A 226 -5.45 -29.33 18.15
CA GLY A 226 -5.71 -29.89 16.82
C GLY A 226 -7.20 -30.00 16.48
N ARG A 227 -8.08 -30.01 17.51
CA ARG A 227 -9.54 -30.10 17.37
C ARG A 227 -10.24 -28.75 17.26
N LEU A 228 -9.50 -27.65 17.51
CA LEU A 228 -10.06 -26.30 17.41
C LEU A 228 -10.13 -25.83 15.94
N PRO A 229 -11.08 -24.95 15.60
CA PRO A 229 -11.13 -24.30 14.30
C PRO A 229 -9.78 -23.67 13.95
N PHE A 230 -9.42 -23.67 12.66
CA PHE A 230 -8.12 -23.18 12.18
C PHE A 230 -7.77 -21.78 12.70
N SER A 231 -8.74 -20.87 12.70
CA SER A 231 -8.59 -19.49 13.19
C SER A 231 -8.17 -19.43 14.67
N VAL A 232 -8.83 -20.20 15.53
CA VAL A 232 -8.54 -20.24 16.97
C VAL A 232 -7.18 -20.90 17.24
N ARG A 233 -6.87 -21.99 16.53
CA ARG A 233 -5.60 -22.68 16.61
C ARG A 233 -4.44 -21.79 16.19
N THR A 234 -4.59 -21.05 15.09
CA THR A 234 -3.58 -20.12 14.58
C THR A 234 -3.31 -18.98 15.56
N ILE A 235 -4.35 -18.43 16.20
CA ILE A 235 -4.22 -17.42 17.26
C ILE A 235 -3.42 -17.96 18.44
N ALA A 236 -3.74 -19.18 18.90
CA ALA A 236 -3.06 -19.81 20.03
C ALA A 236 -1.59 -20.19 19.74
N GLN A 237 -1.29 -20.68 18.54
CA GLN A 237 0.04 -21.16 18.15
C GLN A 237 1.00 -20.07 17.69
N ASN A 238 0.52 -18.97 17.15
CA ASN A 238 1.37 -17.91 16.58
C ASN A 238 1.73 -16.79 17.56
N ARG A 239 1.43 -16.93 18.84
CA ARG A 239 1.74 -15.95 19.88
C ARG A 239 3.24 -15.60 19.91
N ASP A 240 4.12 -16.60 19.89
CA ASP A 240 5.57 -16.39 19.87
C ASP A 240 6.07 -15.80 18.55
N LYS A 241 5.43 -16.13 17.42
CA LYS A 241 5.79 -15.56 16.11
C LYS A 241 5.41 -14.09 16.01
N ARG A 242 4.29 -13.67 16.58
CA ARG A 242 3.86 -12.24 16.60
C ARG A 242 4.83 -11.37 17.38
N TYR A 243 5.31 -11.83 18.53
CA TYR A 243 6.36 -11.14 19.28
C TYR A 243 7.65 -10.99 18.48
N LYS A 244 8.03 -12.04 17.74
CA LYS A 244 9.21 -11.99 16.85
C LYS A 244 9.01 -11.09 15.62
N THR A 245 7.81 -11.04 15.06
CA THR A 245 7.47 -10.14 13.95
C THR A 245 7.45 -8.68 14.40
N GLN A 246 6.95 -8.39 15.60
CA GLN A 246 6.98 -7.07 16.20
C GLN A 246 8.42 -6.62 16.52
N LEU A 247 9.27 -7.52 17.01
CA LEU A 247 10.71 -7.30 17.19
C LEU A 247 11.48 -7.15 15.86
N CYS A 248 11.04 -7.80 14.78
CA CYS A 248 11.57 -7.54 13.45
C CYS A 248 11.19 -6.15 12.95
N SER A 249 9.96 -5.68 13.17
CA SER A 249 9.57 -4.32 12.82
C SER A 249 10.42 -3.29 13.56
N ASP A 250 10.73 -3.52 14.83
CA ASP A 250 11.61 -2.65 15.62
C ASP A 250 13.08 -2.67 15.13
N LYS A 251 13.55 -3.79 14.56
CA LYS A 251 14.88 -3.86 13.92
C LYS A 251 14.94 -3.18 12.55
N TYR A 252 13.84 -3.18 11.80
CA TYR A 252 13.75 -2.43 10.53
C TYR A 252 13.63 -0.91 10.74
N LEU A 253 13.23 -0.48 11.94
CA LEU A 253 13.14 0.94 12.31
C LEU A 253 14.43 1.48 12.95
N ALA A 254 15.46 0.65 13.14
CA ALA A 254 16.77 1.00 13.69
C ALA A 254 17.84 1.04 12.58
N CYS A 255 17.64 1.91 11.57
CA CYS A 255 18.69 2.33 10.63
C CYS A 255 19.24 3.68 11.04
#